data_6a7946a8d3b7d8508cb652b70c3aa255
#
_entry.id   6a7946a8d3b7d8508cb652b70c3aa255
#
_cell.length_a   1.000
_cell.length_b   1.000
_cell.length_c   1.000
_cell.angle_alpha   90.00
_cell.angle_beta   90.00
_cell.angle_gamma   90.00
#
_symmetry.space_group_name_H-M   'P 1'
#
loop_
_entity.id
_entity.type
_entity.pdbx_description
1 polymer ?
#
loop_
_entity_poly.entity_id
_entity_poly.type
_entity_poly.pdbx_seq_one_letter_code
_entity_poly.pdbx_strand_id
1 'polypeptide(L)'
;MLKNILITGGTSKIAVQLKKLIPKSYNIYSPTKNEWNFSDPIFKKKQISLIKKCNKIYIFHSIVINKKHLSKNYNEIIDQLNINLLSIINICEISLNHNPNTQIFIMGSESGIKGSFDIIYALAKSSLHKYVEERKILKKNQQILCFAPSTIIDSKMTLNRKDLNNVKQSIKLNPKKRGINSKEISKLIFDLSFKNT
;
A
#
# COMPACT_ATOMS: atom_id res chain seq x y z
N MET A 1 -25.67 -10.40 -1.82
CA MET A 1 -24.69 -10.31 -0.72
C MET A 1 -23.94 -8.99 -0.81
N LEU A 2 -23.76 -8.27 0.30
CA LEU A 2 -22.94 -7.06 0.34
C LEU A 2 -21.47 -7.45 0.03
N LYS A 3 -20.84 -6.71 -0.89
CA LYS A 3 -19.44 -6.91 -1.23
C LYS A 3 -18.56 -6.27 -0.16
N ASN A 4 -17.58 -7.00 0.34
CA ASN A 4 -16.69 -6.56 1.43
C ASN A 4 -15.39 -5.99 0.89
N ILE A 5 -14.95 -4.91 1.49
CA ILE A 5 -13.70 -4.21 1.16
C ILE A 5 -12.83 -4.13 2.41
N LEU A 6 -11.55 -4.49 2.29
CA LEU A 6 -10.53 -4.22 3.30
C LEU A 6 -9.64 -3.06 2.85
N ILE A 7 -9.45 -2.07 3.71
CA ILE A 7 -8.51 -0.96 3.47
C ILE A 7 -7.53 -0.90 4.63
N THR A 8 -6.31 -1.35 4.43
CA THR A 8 -5.24 -1.19 5.42
C THR A 8 -4.59 0.20 5.29
N GLY A 9 -4.03 0.73 6.39
CA GLY A 9 -3.56 2.12 6.39
C GLY A 9 -4.69 3.14 6.21
N GLY A 10 -5.86 2.82 6.75
CA GLY A 10 -7.12 3.54 6.55
C GLY A 10 -7.18 4.99 7.05
N THR A 11 -6.17 5.44 7.80
CA THR A 11 -6.00 6.84 8.22
C THR A 11 -5.14 7.67 7.25
N SER A 12 -4.57 7.06 6.21
CA SER A 12 -3.84 7.80 5.18
C SER A 12 -4.79 8.69 4.38
N LYS A 13 -4.29 9.84 3.88
CA LYS A 13 -5.12 10.73 3.05
C LYS A 13 -5.68 10.04 1.82
N ILE A 14 -4.92 9.12 1.21
CA ILE A 14 -5.38 8.32 0.07
C ILE A 14 -6.58 7.46 0.47
N ALA A 15 -6.48 6.71 1.58
CA ALA A 15 -7.58 5.88 2.08
C ALA A 15 -8.83 6.71 2.40
N VAL A 16 -8.65 7.87 3.04
CA VAL A 16 -9.74 8.79 3.36
C VAL A 16 -10.45 9.29 2.09
N GLN A 17 -9.70 9.68 1.06
CA GLN A 17 -10.28 10.11 -0.21
C GLN A 17 -10.94 8.94 -0.95
N LEU A 18 -10.32 7.77 -0.99
CA LEU A 18 -10.90 6.58 -1.63
C LEU A 18 -12.23 6.18 -0.98
N LYS A 19 -12.30 6.17 0.36
CA LYS A 19 -13.55 5.85 1.09
C LYS A 19 -14.73 6.74 0.71
N LYS A 20 -14.48 8.00 0.34
CA LYS A 20 -15.53 8.92 -0.11
C LYS A 20 -16.09 8.58 -1.50
N LEU A 21 -15.33 7.85 -2.31
CA LEU A 21 -15.71 7.47 -3.68
C LEU A 21 -16.43 6.12 -3.72
N ILE A 22 -16.16 5.24 -2.74
CA ILE A 22 -16.73 3.88 -2.67
C ILE A 22 -18.25 3.97 -2.43
N PRO A 23 -19.08 3.27 -3.25
CA PRO A 23 -20.51 3.25 -3.07
C PRO A 23 -20.94 2.70 -1.70
N LYS A 24 -22.02 3.24 -1.14
CA LYS A 24 -22.58 2.84 0.18
C LYS A 24 -23.04 1.37 0.24
N SER A 25 -23.20 0.72 -0.90
CA SER A 25 -23.52 -0.71 -1.01
C SER A 25 -22.38 -1.67 -0.62
N TYR A 26 -21.21 -1.14 -0.28
CA TYR A 26 -20.06 -1.94 0.14
C TYR A 26 -19.82 -1.81 1.65
N ASN A 27 -19.50 -2.95 2.29
CA ASN A 27 -19.00 -2.96 3.67
C ASN A 27 -17.50 -2.67 3.67
N ILE A 28 -17.08 -1.59 4.32
CA ILE A 28 -15.67 -1.19 4.40
C ILE A 28 -15.12 -1.55 5.78
N TYR A 29 -14.09 -2.39 5.81
CA TYR A 29 -13.28 -2.69 6.98
C TYR A 29 -11.96 -1.93 6.87
N SER A 30 -11.70 -1.05 7.81
CA SER A 30 -10.51 -0.19 7.77
C SER A 30 -9.85 -0.14 9.16
N PRO A 31 -9.12 -1.20 9.54
CA PRO A 31 -8.54 -1.32 10.87
C PRO A 31 -7.51 -0.22 11.13
N THR A 32 -7.50 0.28 12.35
CA THR A 32 -6.48 1.19 12.87
C THR A 32 -5.19 0.44 13.21
N LYS A 33 -4.09 1.17 13.49
CA LYS A 33 -2.83 0.57 13.93
C LYS A 33 -2.99 -0.24 15.24
N ASN A 34 -3.86 0.19 16.15
CA ASN A 34 -4.11 -0.51 17.42
C ASN A 34 -4.89 -1.82 17.22
N GLU A 35 -5.76 -1.88 16.23
CA GLU A 35 -6.53 -3.08 15.89
C GLU A 35 -5.71 -4.07 15.07
N TRP A 36 -4.76 -3.57 14.27
CA TRP A 36 -3.90 -4.39 13.43
C TRP A 36 -2.50 -3.80 13.29
N ASN A 37 -1.58 -4.31 14.10
CA ASN A 37 -0.17 -3.93 14.04
C ASN A 37 0.55 -4.78 12.97
N PHE A 38 1.00 -4.15 11.91
CA PHE A 38 1.72 -4.80 10.80
C PHE A 38 3.23 -5.00 11.05
N SER A 39 3.77 -4.59 12.21
CA SER A 39 5.11 -4.99 12.65
C SER A 39 5.18 -6.49 12.93
N ASP A 40 4.05 -7.11 13.29
CA ASP A 40 3.90 -8.56 13.38
C ASP A 40 3.27 -9.08 12.08
N PRO A 41 4.02 -9.81 11.24
CA PRO A 41 3.49 -10.37 10.00
C PRO A 41 2.64 -11.63 10.22
N ILE A 42 2.58 -12.17 11.45
CA ILE A 42 1.76 -13.32 11.81
C ILE A 42 0.36 -12.85 12.17
N PHE A 43 -0.62 -13.25 11.39
CA PHE A 43 -1.99 -12.78 11.57
C PHE A 43 -2.81 -13.69 12.48
N LYS A 44 -3.60 -13.06 13.35
CA LYS A 44 -4.59 -13.75 14.21
C LYS A 44 -5.74 -14.32 13.37
N LYS A 45 -6.43 -15.33 13.87
CA LYS A 45 -7.58 -15.97 13.19
C LYS A 45 -8.63 -14.98 12.69
N LYS A 46 -8.95 -13.94 13.49
CA LYS A 46 -9.90 -12.87 13.11
C LYS A 46 -9.43 -12.07 11.89
N GLN A 47 -8.15 -11.76 11.80
CA GLN A 47 -7.55 -11.02 10.69
C GLN A 47 -7.56 -11.87 9.42
N ILE A 48 -7.18 -13.14 9.51
CA ILE A 48 -7.21 -14.10 8.40
C ILE A 48 -8.65 -14.24 7.87
N SER A 49 -9.64 -14.41 8.77
CA SER A 49 -11.06 -14.49 8.40
C SER A 49 -11.53 -13.23 7.68
N LEU A 50 -11.08 -12.05 8.13
CA LEU A 50 -11.41 -10.78 7.48
C LEU A 50 -10.83 -10.70 6.06
N ILE A 51 -9.57 -11.09 5.85
CA ILE A 51 -8.95 -11.11 4.52
C ILE A 51 -9.73 -12.02 3.58
N LYS A 52 -10.03 -13.25 4.02
CA LYS A 52 -10.71 -14.27 3.20
C LYS A 52 -12.09 -13.83 2.69
N LYS A 53 -12.83 -13.06 3.47
CA LYS A 53 -14.20 -12.61 3.11
C LYS A 53 -14.24 -11.35 2.23
N CYS A 54 -13.10 -10.64 2.04
CA CYS A 54 -13.06 -9.41 1.26
C CYS A 54 -12.82 -9.67 -0.23
N ASN A 55 -13.64 -9.03 -1.08
CA ASN A 55 -13.51 -9.14 -2.53
C ASN A 55 -12.54 -8.10 -3.10
N LYS A 56 -12.42 -6.95 -2.44
CA LYS A 56 -11.43 -5.92 -2.78
C LYS A 56 -10.57 -5.61 -1.57
N ILE A 57 -9.27 -5.55 -1.78
CA ILE A 57 -8.29 -5.26 -0.73
C ILE A 57 -7.38 -4.12 -1.19
N TYR A 58 -7.39 -3.02 -0.46
CA TYR A 58 -6.51 -1.87 -0.69
C TYR A 58 -5.46 -1.82 0.41
N ILE A 59 -4.20 -1.93 0.03
CA ILE A 59 -3.08 -2.01 0.95
C ILE A 59 -2.29 -0.70 0.90
N PHE A 60 -2.54 0.18 1.88
CA PHE A 60 -1.96 1.53 1.97
C PHE A 60 -1.08 1.73 3.20
N HIS A 61 -0.97 0.73 4.08
CA HIS A 61 -0.06 0.84 5.22
C HIS A 61 1.40 0.80 4.74
N SER A 62 2.19 1.68 5.30
CA SER A 62 3.63 1.77 5.00
C SER A 62 4.29 2.72 5.99
N ILE A 63 5.57 2.53 6.24
CA ILE A 63 6.38 3.45 7.03
C ILE A 63 7.68 3.80 6.32
N VAL A 64 8.18 5.02 6.56
CA VAL A 64 9.51 5.48 6.23
C VAL A 64 10.16 5.97 7.51
N ILE A 65 11.38 5.53 7.77
CA ILE A 65 12.12 5.97 8.95
C ILE A 65 13.04 7.11 8.53
N ASN A 66 12.75 8.32 9.02
CA ASN A 66 13.50 9.54 8.70
C ASN A 66 14.86 9.61 9.44
N LYS A 67 15.62 8.53 9.40
CA LYS A 67 16.99 8.43 9.90
C LYS A 67 17.94 8.09 8.77
N LYS A 68 19.20 8.53 8.86
CA LYS A 68 20.25 8.05 7.95
C LYS A 68 20.34 6.53 8.07
N HIS A 69 20.57 5.85 6.96
CA HIS A 69 20.55 4.38 6.87
C HIS A 69 21.44 3.69 7.89
N LEU A 70 22.63 4.27 8.14
CA LEU A 70 23.64 3.72 9.03
C LEU A 70 23.27 3.78 10.53
N SER A 71 22.20 4.50 10.89
CA SER A 71 21.77 4.64 12.28
C SER A 71 20.62 3.70 12.67
N LYS A 72 20.16 2.84 11.76
CA LYS A 72 19.09 1.88 12.05
C LYS A 72 19.64 0.68 12.81
N ASN A 73 18.99 0.31 13.91
CA ASN A 73 19.24 -0.96 14.56
C ASN A 73 18.47 -2.10 13.85
N TYR A 74 18.81 -3.33 14.20
CA TYR A 74 18.21 -4.52 13.59
C TYR A 74 16.68 -4.56 13.72
N ASN A 75 16.14 -4.21 14.88
CA ASN A 75 14.69 -4.23 15.12
C ASN A 75 13.98 -3.21 14.24
N GLU A 76 14.51 -2.00 14.04
CA GLU A 76 13.94 -1.01 13.11
C GLU A 76 13.93 -1.51 11.66
N ILE A 77 14.96 -2.26 11.26
CA ILE A 77 15.03 -2.89 9.93
C ILE A 77 13.94 -3.96 9.79
N ILE A 78 13.83 -4.86 10.76
CA ILE A 78 12.82 -5.93 10.76
C ILE A 78 11.41 -5.35 10.77
N ASP A 79 11.11 -4.39 11.63
CA ASP A 79 9.81 -3.73 11.67
C ASP A 79 9.46 -3.09 10.33
N GLN A 80 10.43 -2.44 9.70
CA GLN A 80 10.22 -1.80 8.42
C GLN A 80 9.98 -2.81 7.29
N LEU A 81 10.69 -3.94 7.28
CA LEU A 81 10.45 -5.04 6.35
C LEU A 81 9.10 -5.71 6.61
N ASN A 82 8.76 -5.96 7.86
CA ASN A 82 7.46 -6.53 8.22
C ASN A 82 6.30 -5.65 7.72
N ILE A 83 6.35 -4.35 7.98
CA ILE A 83 5.28 -3.42 7.59
C ILE A 83 5.23 -3.21 6.08
N ASN A 84 6.38 -2.99 5.42
CA ASN A 84 6.42 -2.56 4.02
C ASN A 84 6.45 -3.71 3.01
N LEU A 85 6.66 -4.95 3.45
CA LEU A 85 6.83 -6.12 2.57
C LEU A 85 6.09 -7.34 3.09
N LEU A 86 6.53 -7.94 4.22
CA LEU A 86 6.08 -9.28 4.61
C LEU A 86 4.59 -9.34 4.95
N SER A 87 4.04 -8.37 5.69
CA SER A 87 2.61 -8.30 5.97
C SER A 87 1.77 -8.13 4.70
N ILE A 88 2.28 -7.39 3.72
CA ILE A 88 1.61 -7.17 2.44
C ILE A 88 1.55 -8.47 1.65
N ILE A 89 2.67 -9.17 1.51
CA ILE A 89 2.74 -10.48 0.85
C ILE A 89 1.80 -11.46 1.55
N ASN A 90 1.81 -11.51 2.88
CA ASN A 90 0.94 -12.42 3.64
C ASN A 90 -0.56 -12.13 3.39
N ILE A 91 -0.98 -10.86 3.35
CA ILE A 91 -2.35 -10.49 2.95
C ILE A 91 -2.68 -11.01 1.55
N CYS A 92 -1.77 -10.81 0.60
CA CYS A 92 -1.95 -11.24 -0.79
C CYS A 92 -2.11 -12.75 -0.89
N GLU A 93 -1.20 -13.53 -0.28
CA GLU A 93 -1.23 -15.00 -0.34
C GLU A 93 -2.49 -15.57 0.33
N ILE A 94 -2.87 -15.06 1.50
CA ILE A 94 -4.13 -15.49 2.15
C ILE A 94 -5.33 -15.22 1.23
N SER A 95 -5.40 -14.04 0.63
CA SER A 95 -6.53 -13.67 -0.22
C SER A 95 -6.55 -14.47 -1.53
N LEU A 96 -5.43 -14.56 -2.24
CA LEU A 96 -5.33 -15.25 -3.52
C LEU A 96 -5.59 -16.75 -3.39
N ASN A 97 -5.16 -17.37 -2.29
CA ASN A 97 -5.37 -18.81 -2.07
C ASN A 97 -6.83 -19.15 -1.67
N HIS A 98 -7.58 -18.21 -1.11
CA HIS A 98 -8.91 -18.51 -0.57
C HIS A 98 -10.07 -17.87 -1.32
N ASN A 99 -9.87 -16.71 -1.97
CA ASN A 99 -10.95 -16.00 -2.64
C ASN A 99 -10.73 -15.97 -4.18
N PRO A 100 -11.54 -16.73 -4.95
CA PRO A 100 -11.38 -16.79 -6.42
C PRO A 100 -11.74 -15.49 -7.15
N ASN A 101 -12.35 -14.53 -6.45
CA ASN A 101 -12.79 -13.25 -7.02
C ASN A 101 -12.11 -12.05 -6.36
N THR A 102 -10.95 -12.26 -5.72
CA THR A 102 -10.26 -11.17 -5.01
C THR A 102 -9.56 -10.22 -5.97
N GLN A 103 -9.67 -8.93 -5.68
CA GLN A 103 -8.93 -7.87 -6.36
C GLN A 103 -8.08 -7.12 -5.32
N ILE A 104 -6.77 -7.12 -5.52
CA ILE A 104 -5.80 -6.57 -4.57
C ILE A 104 -5.09 -5.36 -5.20
N PHE A 105 -5.11 -4.24 -4.51
CA PHE A 105 -4.53 -2.96 -4.92
C PHE A 105 -3.47 -2.53 -3.90
N ILE A 106 -2.21 -2.55 -4.29
CA ILE A 106 -1.06 -2.31 -3.41
C ILE A 106 -0.47 -0.94 -3.69
N MET A 107 -0.19 -0.18 -2.64
CA MET A 107 0.58 1.05 -2.76
C MET A 107 2.08 0.73 -2.71
N GLY A 108 2.67 0.61 -3.88
CA GLY A 108 4.11 0.59 -4.09
C GLY A 108 4.73 1.98 -3.93
N SER A 109 5.79 2.24 -4.65
CA SER A 109 6.46 3.57 -4.69
C SER A 109 7.44 3.64 -5.84
N GLU A 110 7.59 4.79 -6.47
CA GLU A 110 8.70 5.07 -7.39
C GLU A 110 10.08 4.82 -6.74
N SER A 111 10.17 4.91 -5.41
CA SER A 111 11.39 4.58 -4.65
C SER A 111 11.85 3.14 -4.83
N GLY A 112 10.96 2.21 -5.16
CA GLY A 112 11.31 0.82 -5.48
C GLY A 112 12.03 0.67 -6.83
N ILE A 113 12.00 1.71 -7.67
CA ILE A 113 12.65 1.74 -9.00
C ILE A 113 13.89 2.64 -8.96
N LYS A 114 13.75 3.85 -8.39
CA LYS A 114 14.79 4.89 -8.42
C LYS A 114 15.66 4.94 -7.16
N GLY A 115 15.32 4.17 -6.13
CA GLY A 115 15.96 4.26 -4.83
C GLY A 115 15.30 5.31 -3.91
N SER A 116 15.79 5.38 -2.67
CA SER A 116 15.32 6.31 -1.64
C SER A 116 16.45 6.65 -0.68
N PHE A 117 16.32 7.79 0.03
CA PHE A 117 17.17 8.10 1.19
C PHE A 117 17.04 7.02 2.30
N ASP A 118 15.93 6.30 2.34
CA ASP A 118 15.70 5.15 3.20
C ASP A 118 15.88 3.87 2.37
N ILE A 119 17.07 3.24 2.50
CA ILE A 119 17.44 2.04 1.73
C ILE A 119 16.47 0.89 2.00
N ILE A 120 16.10 0.65 3.26
CA ILE A 120 15.22 -0.48 3.62
C ILE A 120 13.84 -0.29 3.04
N TYR A 121 13.33 0.95 3.03
CA TYR A 121 12.08 1.28 2.33
C TYR A 121 12.18 1.01 0.83
N ALA A 122 13.26 1.46 0.19
CA ALA A 122 13.48 1.25 -1.25
C ALA A 122 13.53 -0.25 -1.59
N LEU A 123 14.31 -1.04 -0.83
CA LEU A 123 14.41 -2.50 -0.99
C LEU A 123 13.06 -3.18 -0.82
N ALA A 124 12.31 -2.85 0.23
CA ALA A 124 10.98 -3.40 0.47
C ALA A 124 10.02 -3.10 -0.69
N LYS A 125 10.03 -1.86 -1.22
CA LYS A 125 9.17 -1.47 -2.34
C LYS A 125 9.62 -2.10 -3.67
N SER A 126 10.92 -2.26 -3.92
CA SER A 126 11.45 -2.97 -5.07
C SER A 126 11.03 -4.45 -5.04
N SER A 127 11.22 -5.12 -3.91
CA SER A 127 10.80 -6.51 -3.70
C SER A 127 9.29 -6.68 -3.89
N LEU A 128 8.49 -5.70 -3.46
CA LEU A 128 7.04 -5.72 -3.64
C LEU A 128 6.62 -5.60 -5.12
N HIS A 129 7.29 -4.75 -5.90
CA HIS A 129 7.08 -4.68 -7.35
C HIS A 129 7.40 -6.01 -8.00
N LYS A 130 8.57 -6.60 -7.65
CA LYS A 130 8.98 -7.90 -8.20
C LYS A 130 8.03 -9.02 -7.79
N TYR A 131 7.56 -9.04 -6.55
CA TYR A 131 6.55 -9.99 -6.11
C TYR A 131 5.29 -9.93 -6.97
N VAL A 132 4.74 -8.74 -7.23
CA VAL A 132 3.53 -8.57 -8.03
C VAL A 132 3.75 -8.97 -9.50
N GLU A 133 4.92 -8.67 -10.05
CA GLU A 133 5.32 -9.05 -11.41
C GLU A 133 5.39 -10.57 -11.59
N GLU A 134 6.01 -11.27 -10.63
CA GLU A 134 6.24 -12.72 -10.71
C GLU A 134 5.07 -13.57 -10.20
N ARG A 135 4.18 -12.98 -9.40
CA ARG A 135 3.07 -13.72 -8.78
C ARG A 135 2.02 -14.10 -9.79
N LYS A 136 2.03 -15.36 -10.21
CA LYS A 136 1.04 -15.92 -11.14
C LYS A 136 -0.37 -15.90 -10.55
N ILE A 137 -1.32 -15.38 -11.29
CA ILE A 137 -2.75 -15.41 -10.96
C ILE A 137 -3.33 -16.73 -11.45
N LEU A 138 -3.90 -17.52 -10.55
CA LEU A 138 -4.39 -18.86 -10.85
C LEU A 138 -5.86 -18.89 -11.26
N LYS A 139 -6.63 -17.85 -10.94
CA LYS A 139 -8.08 -17.81 -11.17
C LYS A 139 -8.47 -16.59 -11.99
N LYS A 140 -9.31 -16.80 -12.99
CA LYS A 140 -9.69 -15.79 -14.02
C LYS A 140 -10.16 -14.44 -13.42
N ASN A 141 -10.85 -14.46 -12.31
CA ASN A 141 -11.42 -13.25 -11.70
C ASN A 141 -10.53 -12.61 -10.62
N GLN A 142 -9.34 -13.18 -10.36
CA GLN A 142 -8.38 -12.59 -9.44
C GLN A 142 -7.57 -11.49 -10.13
N GLN A 143 -7.24 -10.46 -9.36
CA GLN A 143 -6.40 -9.37 -9.84
C GLN A 143 -5.47 -8.89 -8.72
N ILE A 144 -4.23 -8.59 -9.09
CA ILE A 144 -3.26 -7.93 -8.22
C ILE A 144 -2.60 -6.79 -8.99
N LEU A 145 -2.64 -5.58 -8.43
CA LEU A 145 -2.06 -4.39 -9.03
C LEU A 145 -1.20 -3.65 -8.00
N CYS A 146 0.00 -3.25 -8.41
CA CYS A 146 0.88 -2.40 -7.62
C CYS A 146 1.02 -1.02 -8.27
N PHE A 147 0.64 0.02 -7.55
CA PHE A 147 0.82 1.41 -7.98
C PHE A 147 2.17 1.92 -7.49
N ALA A 148 2.98 2.47 -8.38
CA ALA A 148 4.28 3.06 -8.06
C ALA A 148 4.24 4.60 -8.21
N PRO A 149 3.51 5.32 -7.35
CA PRO A 149 3.41 6.77 -7.46
C PRO A 149 4.75 7.45 -7.17
N SER A 150 4.97 8.59 -7.79
CA SER A 150 5.99 9.54 -7.40
C SER A 150 5.58 10.26 -6.10
N THR A 151 6.27 11.34 -5.73
CA THR A 151 6.01 12.08 -4.48
C THR A 151 4.56 12.57 -4.37
N ILE A 152 3.84 12.07 -3.37
CA ILE A 152 2.49 12.50 -3.00
C ILE A 152 2.61 13.63 -1.99
N ILE A 153 2.42 14.87 -2.46
CA ILE A 153 2.79 16.09 -1.73
C ILE A 153 2.03 16.33 -0.44
N ASP A 154 0.79 15.87 -0.37
CA ASP A 154 -0.10 16.06 0.79
C ASP A 154 -0.15 14.84 1.72
N SER A 155 0.69 13.81 1.50
CA SER A 155 0.80 12.67 2.39
C SER A 155 1.54 13.02 3.69
N LYS A 156 1.13 12.43 4.82
CA LYS A 156 1.87 12.61 6.09
C LYS A 156 3.33 12.18 5.96
N MET A 157 3.61 11.16 5.17
CA MET A 157 4.96 10.66 4.90
C MET A 157 5.83 11.74 4.24
N THR A 158 5.31 12.49 3.28
CA THR A 158 6.02 13.60 2.61
C THR A 158 6.10 14.84 3.50
N LEU A 159 5.02 15.21 4.18
CA LEU A 159 4.97 16.38 5.04
C LEU A 159 5.94 16.28 6.23
N ASN A 160 6.19 15.07 6.73
CA ASN A 160 7.11 14.83 7.84
C ASN A 160 8.58 14.65 7.40
N ARG A 161 8.89 14.75 6.10
CA ARG A 161 10.27 14.63 5.60
C ARG A 161 11.10 15.83 5.99
N LYS A 162 12.35 15.56 6.40
CA LYS A 162 13.35 16.59 6.74
C LYS A 162 14.26 16.95 5.54
N ASP A 163 14.32 16.10 4.52
CA ASP A 163 15.15 16.22 3.32
C ASP A 163 14.42 17.01 2.21
N LEU A 164 14.03 18.24 2.49
CA LEU A 164 13.19 19.08 1.62
C LEU A 164 13.77 19.30 0.22
N ASN A 165 15.10 19.33 0.09
CA ASN A 165 15.77 19.46 -1.21
C ASN A 165 15.50 18.25 -2.11
N ASN A 166 15.56 17.02 -1.56
CA ASN A 166 15.23 15.81 -2.29
C ASN A 166 13.74 15.77 -2.68
N VAL A 167 12.85 16.26 -1.82
CA VAL A 167 11.41 16.38 -2.15
C VAL A 167 11.22 17.33 -3.34
N LYS A 168 11.83 18.52 -3.30
CA LYS A 168 11.77 19.50 -4.40
C LYS A 168 12.33 18.92 -5.70
N GLN A 169 13.47 18.24 -5.63
CA GLN A 169 14.08 17.60 -6.80
C GLN A 169 13.18 16.50 -7.38
N SER A 170 12.62 15.64 -6.55
CA SER A 170 11.67 14.60 -7.00
C SER A 170 10.45 15.21 -7.70
N ILE A 171 9.90 16.31 -7.19
CA ILE A 171 8.81 17.04 -7.82
C ILE A 171 9.23 17.62 -9.19
N LYS A 172 10.42 18.21 -9.27
CA LYS A 172 10.96 18.78 -10.52
C LYS A 172 11.20 17.72 -11.58
N LEU A 173 11.65 16.53 -11.18
CA LEU A 173 11.90 15.39 -12.09
C LEU A 173 10.62 14.68 -12.53
N ASN A 174 9.48 14.91 -11.87
CA ASN A 174 8.21 14.36 -12.31
C ASN A 174 7.87 14.87 -13.73
N PRO A 175 7.43 14.00 -14.66
CA PRO A 175 7.04 14.44 -16.01
C PRO A 175 6.02 15.58 -16.03
N LYS A 176 5.11 15.62 -15.07
CA LYS A 176 4.12 16.71 -14.90
C LYS A 176 4.70 17.97 -14.27
N LYS A 177 6.01 17.99 -13.91
CA LYS A 177 6.69 19.11 -13.21
C LYS A 177 5.97 19.56 -11.92
N ARG A 178 5.17 18.69 -11.33
CA ARG A 178 4.47 18.91 -10.05
C ARG A 178 4.33 17.61 -9.28
N GLY A 179 4.12 17.69 -7.98
CA GLY A 179 3.76 16.54 -7.18
C GLY A 179 2.34 16.07 -7.46
N ILE A 180 2.08 14.84 -7.08
CA ILE A 180 0.75 14.21 -7.16
C ILE A 180 0.05 14.43 -5.82
N ASN A 181 -1.26 14.64 -5.80
CA ASN A 181 -2.02 14.71 -4.56
C ASN A 181 -2.83 13.41 -4.30
N SER A 182 -3.21 13.23 -3.04
CA SER A 182 -3.95 12.02 -2.62
C SER A 182 -5.29 11.85 -3.33
N LYS A 183 -5.95 12.93 -3.74
CA LYS A 183 -7.24 12.88 -4.46
C LYS A 183 -7.06 12.32 -5.87
N GLU A 184 -5.98 12.71 -6.58
CA GLU A 184 -5.68 12.18 -7.92
C GLU A 184 -5.42 10.68 -7.88
N ILE A 185 -4.57 10.22 -6.94
CA ILE A 185 -4.27 8.80 -6.77
C ILE A 185 -5.52 8.01 -6.38
N SER A 186 -6.31 8.53 -5.45
CA SER A 186 -7.53 7.84 -5.00
C SER A 186 -8.56 7.70 -6.13
N LYS A 187 -8.68 8.73 -6.99
CA LYS A 187 -9.55 8.67 -8.15
C LYS A 187 -9.07 7.64 -9.16
N LEU A 188 -7.77 7.59 -9.47
CA LEU A 188 -7.19 6.59 -10.36
C LEU A 188 -7.45 5.17 -9.83
N ILE A 189 -7.18 4.92 -8.55
CA ILE A 189 -7.42 3.62 -7.91
C ILE A 189 -8.91 3.25 -7.99
N PHE A 190 -9.80 4.21 -7.71
CA PHE A 190 -11.24 3.99 -7.81
C PHE A 190 -11.65 3.62 -9.24
N ASP A 191 -11.24 4.41 -10.24
CA ASP A 191 -11.60 4.17 -11.63
C ASP A 191 -11.13 2.78 -12.11
N LEU A 192 -9.90 2.37 -11.77
CA LEU A 192 -9.38 1.04 -12.11
C LEU A 192 -10.07 -0.11 -11.37
N SER A 193 -10.55 0.14 -10.16
CA SER A 193 -11.15 -0.91 -9.33
C SER A 193 -12.67 -1.05 -9.47
N PHE A 194 -13.36 -0.06 -10.06
CA PHE A 194 -14.81 -0.06 -10.16
C PHE A 194 -15.36 0.12 -11.59
N LYS A 195 -14.58 0.73 -12.51
CA LYS A 195 -15.06 1.00 -13.87
C LYS A 195 -14.54 0.02 -14.91
N ASN A 196 -13.46 -0.69 -14.62
CA ASN A 196 -12.82 -1.65 -15.53
C ASN A 196 -13.01 -3.10 -15.06
N THR A 197 -14.06 -3.37 -14.27
CA THR A 197 -14.38 -4.71 -13.74
C THR A 197 -15.75 -5.17 -14.21
#